data_b5485eeba29ab1c5fa3982bc27b15ac5
#
_entry.id   b5485eeba29ab1c5fa3982bc27b15ac5
#
_cell.length_a   1.000
_cell.length_b   1.000
_cell.length_c   1.000
_cell.angle_alpha   90.00
_cell.angle_beta   90.00
_cell.angle_gamma   90.00
#
_symmetry.space_group_name_H-M   'P 1'
#
loop_
_entity.id
_entity.type
_entity.pdbx_description
1 polymer ?
#
loop_
_entity_poly.entity_id
_entity_poly.type
_entity_poly.pdbx_seq_one_letter_code
_entity_poly.pdbx_strand_id
1 'polypeptide(L)'
;MPQVASTTVSLRPMTKTDLDVVRQWRNAPETREKMFTTHEIKPDEHAAWFERVQRDDTKRFYVVSIEGTGIGMVSFTDINQENGRAEWGFYKAPNAPKGVGVVMLHAALNHAFDTLGLKQVDSRVLAINPKVLHLHNKLGFTQLGEAIAYDSDENVIPYVDFALTIDAWHSREPNIKEQRQSSSQQSKTL
;
A
#
# COMPACT_ATOMS: atom_id res chain seq x y z
N MET A 1 16.48 -12.03 -29.50
CA MET A 1 16.00 -10.86 -28.74
C MET A 1 15.47 -11.37 -27.43
N PRO A 2 16.08 -11.08 -26.27
CA PRO A 2 15.45 -11.45 -25.01
C PRO A 2 14.15 -10.62 -24.85
N GLN A 3 13.02 -11.32 -24.74
CA GLN A 3 11.77 -10.72 -24.27
C GLN A 3 12.06 -10.15 -22.88
N VAL A 4 11.82 -8.86 -22.69
CA VAL A 4 11.76 -8.26 -21.37
C VAL A 4 10.60 -8.95 -20.67
N ALA A 5 10.91 -9.87 -19.77
CA ALA A 5 9.92 -10.55 -18.96
C ALA A 5 9.10 -9.47 -18.24
N SER A 6 7.81 -9.40 -18.54
CA SER A 6 6.89 -8.52 -17.84
C SER A 6 6.84 -9.00 -16.38
N THR A 7 7.47 -8.27 -15.49
CA THR A 7 7.45 -8.59 -14.06
C THR A 7 5.99 -8.61 -13.59
N THR A 8 5.49 -9.81 -13.32
CA THR A 8 4.08 -9.99 -12.92
C THR A 8 3.94 -9.69 -11.44
N VAL A 9 3.24 -8.59 -11.14
CA VAL A 9 2.83 -8.25 -9.77
C VAL A 9 1.42 -8.78 -9.54
N SER A 10 1.21 -9.46 -8.44
CA SER A 10 -0.09 -9.98 -8.05
C SER A 10 -0.47 -9.55 -6.64
N LEU A 11 -1.76 -9.28 -6.43
CA LEU A 11 -2.38 -9.11 -5.13
C LEU A 11 -3.31 -10.29 -4.89
N ARG A 12 -3.17 -10.94 -3.76
CA ARG A 12 -4.11 -11.96 -3.32
C ARG A 12 -4.56 -11.70 -1.88
N PRO A 13 -5.80 -12.06 -1.53
CA PRO A 13 -6.24 -11.98 -0.14
C PRO A 13 -5.26 -12.70 0.80
N MET A 14 -5.02 -12.10 1.96
CA MET A 14 -4.25 -12.72 3.02
C MET A 14 -4.99 -13.93 3.58
N THR A 15 -4.27 -14.98 3.89
CA THR A 15 -4.80 -16.24 4.44
C THR A 15 -4.11 -16.61 5.75
N LYS A 16 -4.62 -17.62 6.44
CA LYS A 16 -3.99 -18.13 7.68
C LYS A 16 -2.53 -18.56 7.49
N THR A 17 -2.18 -19.04 6.31
CA THR A 17 -0.81 -19.47 6.01
C THR A 17 0.19 -18.31 5.91
N ASP A 18 -0.29 -17.08 5.78
CA ASP A 18 0.54 -15.88 5.69
C ASP A 18 0.85 -15.25 7.06
N LEU A 19 0.18 -15.69 8.12
CA LEU A 19 0.21 -15.03 9.43
C LEU A 19 1.65 -14.84 9.94
N ASP A 20 2.47 -15.87 9.91
CA ASP A 20 3.82 -15.80 10.45
C ASP A 20 4.71 -14.84 9.65
N VAL A 21 4.71 -14.93 8.34
CA VAL A 21 5.55 -14.08 7.49
C VAL A 21 5.09 -12.62 7.52
N VAL A 22 3.78 -12.37 7.47
CA VAL A 22 3.22 -11.01 7.53
C VAL A 22 3.50 -10.38 8.91
N ARG A 23 3.38 -11.14 10.00
CA ARG A 23 3.74 -10.69 11.35
C ARG A 23 5.23 -10.35 11.46
N GLN A 24 6.11 -11.17 10.87
CA GLN A 24 7.55 -10.88 10.83
C GLN A 24 7.82 -9.56 10.08
N TRP A 25 7.20 -9.33 8.93
CA TRP A 25 7.34 -8.07 8.20
C TRP A 25 6.84 -6.87 9.01
N ARG A 26 5.70 -7.04 9.70
CA ARG A 26 5.09 -5.98 10.52
C ARG A 26 5.94 -5.66 11.76
N ASN A 27 6.61 -6.66 12.33
CA ASN A 27 7.46 -6.53 13.51
C ASN A 27 8.88 -6.06 13.18
N ALA A 28 9.29 -6.06 11.91
CA ALA A 28 10.59 -5.55 11.53
C ALA A 28 10.77 -4.10 12.03
N PRO A 29 11.91 -3.76 12.66
CA PRO A 29 12.12 -2.45 13.29
C PRO A 29 11.82 -1.29 12.36
N GLU A 30 12.30 -1.35 11.11
CA GLU A 30 12.08 -0.33 10.09
C GLU A 30 10.60 -0.13 9.69
N THR A 31 9.77 -1.14 9.90
CA THR A 31 8.31 -1.06 9.70
C THR A 31 7.63 -0.58 10.96
N ARG A 32 7.88 -1.26 12.08
CA ARG A 32 7.20 -1.06 13.36
C ARG A 32 7.32 0.38 13.88
N GLU A 33 8.51 0.96 13.79
CA GLU A 33 8.80 2.33 14.24
C GLU A 33 8.04 3.41 13.45
N LYS A 34 7.43 3.06 12.32
CA LYS A 34 6.67 3.96 11.45
C LYS A 34 5.19 3.65 11.39
N MET A 35 4.69 2.95 12.41
CA MET A 35 3.28 2.62 12.57
C MET A 35 2.69 3.34 13.78
N PHE A 36 1.38 3.54 13.79
CA PHE A 36 0.66 4.11 14.93
C PHE A 36 0.78 3.24 16.19
N THR A 37 0.92 1.92 16.02
CA THR A 37 1.19 0.98 17.12
C THR A 37 2.61 0.43 16.97
N THR A 38 3.44 0.63 17.98
CA THR A 38 4.88 0.35 17.92
C THR A 38 5.30 -0.89 18.72
N HIS A 39 4.40 -1.52 19.48
CA HIS A 39 4.72 -2.75 20.21
C HIS A 39 4.96 -3.93 19.27
N GLU A 40 5.69 -4.92 19.77
CA GLU A 40 5.90 -6.18 19.06
C GLU A 40 4.64 -7.04 19.11
N ILE A 41 4.08 -7.35 17.93
CA ILE A 41 2.88 -8.17 17.79
C ILE A 41 3.22 -9.63 18.02
N LYS A 42 2.58 -10.26 19.03
CA LYS A 42 2.76 -11.67 19.35
C LYS A 42 1.95 -12.58 18.42
N PRO A 43 2.34 -13.86 18.24
CA PRO A 43 1.63 -14.79 17.37
C PRO A 43 0.13 -14.89 17.69
N ASP A 44 -0.22 -15.07 18.97
CA ASP A 44 -1.63 -15.19 19.38
C ASP A 44 -2.43 -13.91 19.16
N GLU A 45 -1.81 -12.75 19.40
CA GLU A 45 -2.41 -11.44 19.11
C GLU A 45 -2.71 -11.29 17.61
N HIS A 46 -1.74 -11.65 16.76
CA HIS A 46 -1.89 -11.58 15.31
C HIS A 46 -2.95 -12.55 14.79
N ALA A 47 -2.99 -13.77 15.33
CA ALA A 47 -4.00 -14.75 14.98
C ALA A 47 -5.41 -14.28 15.36
N ALA A 48 -5.59 -13.77 16.59
CA ALA A 48 -6.86 -13.23 17.06
C ALA A 48 -7.30 -12.00 16.25
N TRP A 49 -6.36 -11.12 15.89
CA TRP A 49 -6.62 -9.99 14.98
C TRP A 49 -7.13 -10.49 13.62
N PHE A 50 -6.46 -11.46 13.02
CA PHE A 50 -6.82 -11.98 11.71
C PHE A 50 -8.22 -12.59 11.69
N GLU A 51 -8.59 -13.35 12.72
CA GLU A 51 -9.95 -13.91 12.85
C GLU A 51 -11.03 -12.83 12.95
N ARG A 52 -10.73 -11.71 13.61
CA ARG A 52 -11.67 -10.57 13.66
C ARG A 52 -11.82 -9.90 12.29
N VAL A 53 -10.69 -9.60 11.64
CA VAL A 53 -10.74 -8.85 10.37
C VAL A 53 -11.28 -9.67 9.21
N GLN A 54 -11.19 -11.00 9.23
CA GLN A 54 -11.81 -11.87 8.23
C GLN A 54 -13.35 -11.81 8.23
N ARG A 55 -13.95 -11.43 9.34
CA ARG A 55 -15.42 -11.32 9.51
C ARG A 55 -15.92 -9.89 9.30
N ASP A 56 -15.03 -8.97 9.02
CA ASP A 56 -15.33 -7.54 8.89
C ASP A 56 -15.32 -7.14 7.42
N ASP A 57 -16.53 -6.94 6.88
CA ASP A 57 -16.72 -6.59 5.47
C ASP A 57 -16.18 -5.19 5.11
N THR A 58 -15.84 -4.38 6.09
CA THR A 58 -15.20 -3.07 5.89
C THR A 58 -13.69 -3.15 5.77
N LYS A 59 -13.10 -4.35 5.78
CA LYS A 59 -11.64 -4.54 5.77
C LYS A 59 -11.20 -5.56 4.74
N ARG A 60 -10.11 -5.27 4.06
CA ARG A 60 -9.45 -6.18 3.12
C ARG A 60 -7.94 -6.10 3.29
N PHE A 61 -7.29 -7.25 3.34
CA PHE A 61 -5.84 -7.39 3.49
C PHE A 61 -5.30 -8.26 2.36
N TYR A 62 -4.25 -7.78 1.70
CA TYR A 62 -3.66 -8.45 0.54
C TYR A 62 -2.17 -8.64 0.72
N VAL A 63 -1.68 -9.84 0.42
CA VAL A 63 -0.25 -10.08 0.19
C VAL A 63 0.06 -9.72 -1.25
N VAL A 64 1.06 -8.87 -1.43
CA VAL A 64 1.57 -8.50 -2.75
C VAL A 64 2.80 -9.34 -3.06
N SER A 65 2.83 -9.89 -4.26
CA SER A 65 3.93 -10.76 -4.71
C SER A 65 4.43 -10.33 -6.09
N ILE A 66 5.72 -10.52 -6.32
CA ILE A 66 6.36 -10.46 -7.64
C ILE A 66 6.85 -11.86 -7.98
N GLU A 67 6.39 -12.40 -9.11
CA GLU A 67 6.77 -13.75 -9.55
C GLU A 67 6.61 -14.83 -8.46
N GLY A 68 5.53 -14.72 -7.69
CA GLY A 68 5.20 -15.64 -6.60
C GLY A 68 5.92 -15.36 -5.28
N THR A 69 6.91 -14.46 -5.25
CA THR A 69 7.61 -14.07 -4.02
C THR A 69 6.90 -12.91 -3.34
N GLY A 70 6.49 -13.06 -2.08
CA GLY A 70 5.86 -12.02 -1.28
C GLY A 70 6.81 -10.84 -1.05
N ILE A 71 6.37 -9.63 -1.39
CA ILE A 71 7.16 -8.40 -1.28
C ILE A 71 6.59 -7.39 -0.28
N GLY A 72 5.40 -7.63 0.24
CA GLY A 72 4.76 -6.76 1.21
C GLY A 72 3.27 -7.03 1.38
N MET A 73 2.62 -6.21 2.17
CA MET A 73 1.20 -6.25 2.46
C MET A 73 0.55 -4.90 2.19
N VAL A 74 -0.66 -4.92 1.69
CA VAL A 74 -1.54 -3.76 1.54
C VAL A 74 -2.89 -4.06 2.17
N SER A 75 -3.44 -3.09 2.87
CA SER A 75 -4.78 -3.16 3.45
C SER A 75 -5.65 -2.01 2.98
N PHE A 76 -6.94 -2.28 2.90
CA PHE A 76 -8.00 -1.28 2.80
C PHE A 76 -8.93 -1.49 3.98
N THR A 77 -9.13 -0.45 4.77
CA THR A 77 -9.96 -0.46 5.99
C THR A 77 -10.98 0.66 5.93
N ASP A 78 -11.97 0.60 6.81
CA ASP A 78 -13.06 1.56 6.84
C ASP A 78 -13.73 1.73 5.46
N ILE A 79 -13.84 0.58 4.72
CA ILE A 79 -14.46 0.54 3.41
C ILE A 79 -15.93 0.92 3.55
N ASN A 80 -16.29 2.05 2.98
CA ASN A 80 -17.66 2.53 2.91
C ASN A 80 -18.16 2.40 1.47
N GLN A 81 -19.06 1.43 1.26
CA GLN A 81 -19.60 1.11 -0.07
C GLN A 81 -20.49 2.23 -0.63
N GLU A 82 -21.17 3.01 0.22
CA GLU A 82 -22.10 4.04 -0.22
C GLU A 82 -21.37 5.22 -0.89
N ASN A 83 -20.25 5.65 -0.31
CA ASN A 83 -19.44 6.76 -0.86
C ASN A 83 -18.21 6.29 -1.63
N GLY A 84 -17.90 4.98 -1.63
CA GLY A 84 -16.75 4.41 -2.33
C GLY A 84 -15.40 4.83 -1.73
N ARG A 85 -15.29 4.99 -0.41
CA ARG A 85 -14.05 5.40 0.27
C ARG A 85 -13.49 4.28 1.11
N ALA A 86 -12.16 4.28 1.24
CA ALA A 86 -11.44 3.44 2.19
C ALA A 86 -10.15 4.12 2.63
N GLU A 87 -9.68 3.82 3.83
CA GLU A 87 -8.33 4.13 4.26
C GLU A 87 -7.40 2.98 3.85
N TRP A 88 -6.24 3.27 3.28
CA TRP A 88 -5.25 2.24 2.98
C TRP A 88 -4.08 2.26 3.93
N GLY A 89 -3.45 1.11 4.08
CA GLY A 89 -2.19 0.93 4.78
C GLY A 89 -1.32 -0.05 4.02
N PHE A 90 0.01 0.08 4.16
CA PHE A 90 0.93 -0.82 3.51
C PHE A 90 2.28 -0.87 4.21
N TYR A 91 2.97 -1.96 4.02
CA TYR A 91 4.40 -2.09 4.34
C TYR A 91 5.06 -3.13 3.44
N LYS A 92 6.32 -2.90 3.21
CA LYS A 92 7.17 -3.75 2.38
C LYS A 92 7.82 -4.84 3.23
N ALA A 93 8.01 -6.03 2.67
CA ALA A 93 8.84 -7.05 3.29
C ALA A 93 10.29 -6.53 3.45
N PRO A 94 10.97 -6.80 4.57
CA PRO A 94 12.33 -6.28 4.83
C PRO A 94 13.34 -6.66 3.75
N ASN A 95 13.23 -7.88 3.24
CA ASN A 95 14.11 -8.44 2.21
C ASN A 95 13.63 -8.20 0.77
N ALA A 96 12.56 -7.43 0.58
CA ALA A 96 12.06 -7.14 -0.77
C ALA A 96 13.07 -6.28 -1.55
N PRO A 97 13.25 -6.53 -2.87
CA PRO A 97 14.19 -5.80 -3.70
C PRO A 97 14.02 -4.27 -3.65
N LYS A 98 15.09 -3.53 -3.89
CA LYS A 98 15.01 -2.06 -3.98
C LYS A 98 14.13 -1.65 -5.17
N GLY A 99 13.32 -0.61 -4.99
CA GLY A 99 12.45 -0.07 -6.04
C GLY A 99 11.09 -0.75 -6.19
N VAL A 100 10.87 -1.95 -5.63
CA VAL A 100 9.58 -2.66 -5.77
C VAL A 100 8.42 -1.96 -5.07
N GLY A 101 8.67 -1.09 -4.10
CA GLY A 101 7.62 -0.37 -3.38
C GLY A 101 6.70 0.43 -4.30
N VAL A 102 7.26 1.12 -5.30
CA VAL A 102 6.46 1.88 -6.27
C VAL A 102 5.56 0.95 -7.09
N VAL A 103 6.12 -0.15 -7.58
CA VAL A 103 5.36 -1.14 -8.39
C VAL A 103 4.26 -1.79 -7.55
N MET A 104 4.56 -2.12 -6.29
CA MET A 104 3.59 -2.65 -5.32
C MET A 104 2.41 -1.68 -5.13
N LEU A 105 2.70 -0.40 -4.92
CA LEU A 105 1.65 0.58 -4.63
C LEU A 105 0.84 0.97 -5.87
N HIS A 106 1.45 0.99 -7.07
CA HIS A 106 0.70 1.13 -8.32
C HIS A 106 -0.29 -0.03 -8.51
N ALA A 107 0.16 -1.26 -8.31
CA ALA A 107 -0.72 -2.43 -8.40
C ALA A 107 -1.85 -2.38 -7.35
N ALA A 108 -1.56 -1.90 -6.14
CA ALA A 108 -2.55 -1.75 -5.08
C ALA A 108 -3.59 -0.67 -5.41
N LEU A 109 -3.19 0.48 -5.95
CA LEU A 109 -4.12 1.54 -6.34
C LEU A 109 -5.00 1.13 -7.53
N ASN A 110 -4.43 0.44 -8.54
CA ASN A 110 -5.24 -0.13 -9.62
C ASN A 110 -6.25 -1.14 -9.06
N HIS A 111 -5.84 -1.99 -8.13
CA HIS A 111 -6.77 -2.92 -7.47
C HIS A 111 -7.87 -2.19 -6.69
N ALA A 112 -7.53 -1.12 -5.98
CA ALA A 112 -8.49 -0.30 -5.23
C ALA A 112 -9.56 0.30 -6.14
N PHE A 113 -9.16 0.92 -7.24
CA PHE A 113 -10.07 1.63 -8.13
C PHE A 113 -10.77 0.70 -9.12
N ASP A 114 -10.04 -0.23 -9.75
CA ASP A 114 -10.56 -1.03 -10.86
C ASP A 114 -11.24 -2.33 -10.39
N THR A 115 -10.81 -2.89 -9.24
CA THR A 115 -11.34 -4.16 -8.72
C THR A 115 -12.29 -3.96 -7.54
N LEU A 116 -11.91 -3.14 -6.55
CA LEU A 116 -12.76 -2.87 -5.39
C LEU A 116 -13.81 -1.79 -5.67
N GLY A 117 -13.69 -1.06 -6.78
CA GLY A 117 -14.62 0.00 -7.19
C GLY A 117 -14.60 1.22 -6.28
N LEU A 118 -13.48 1.46 -5.60
CA LEU A 118 -13.34 2.65 -4.76
C LEU A 118 -13.30 3.91 -5.63
N LYS A 119 -13.86 5.00 -5.11
CA LYS A 119 -13.81 6.33 -5.71
C LYS A 119 -12.71 7.19 -5.10
N GLN A 120 -12.32 6.88 -3.88
CA GLN A 120 -11.29 7.59 -3.14
C GLN A 120 -10.56 6.66 -2.17
N VAL A 121 -9.25 6.82 -2.11
CA VAL A 121 -8.37 6.20 -1.12
C VAL A 121 -7.83 7.29 -0.21
N ASP A 122 -8.06 7.15 1.08
CA ASP A 122 -7.54 8.02 2.13
C ASP A 122 -6.29 7.39 2.76
N SER A 123 -5.41 8.21 3.29
CA SER A 123 -4.18 7.74 3.94
C SER A 123 -3.77 8.68 5.07
N ARG A 124 -3.32 8.10 6.17
CA ARG A 124 -2.64 8.80 7.26
C ARG A 124 -1.17 8.39 7.30
N VAL A 125 -0.29 9.35 7.17
CA VAL A 125 1.15 9.11 7.15
C VAL A 125 1.81 9.82 8.32
N LEU A 126 2.52 9.08 9.17
CA LEU A 126 3.25 9.67 10.29
C LEU A 126 4.23 10.73 9.81
N ALA A 127 4.26 11.89 10.48
CA ALA A 127 5.15 13.00 10.12
C ALA A 127 6.64 12.62 10.15
N ILE A 128 7.00 11.63 10.96
CA ILE A 128 8.36 11.07 11.06
C ILE A 128 8.75 10.17 9.87
N ASN A 129 7.87 9.98 8.87
CA ASN A 129 8.12 9.12 7.72
C ASN A 129 8.24 9.90 6.39
N PRO A 130 9.29 10.71 6.20
CA PRO A 130 9.44 11.58 5.04
C PRO A 130 9.47 10.81 3.71
N LYS A 131 9.92 9.56 3.71
CA LYS A 131 9.94 8.72 2.51
C LYS A 131 8.53 8.42 2.00
N VAL A 132 7.60 8.10 2.91
CA VAL A 132 6.21 7.80 2.56
C VAL A 132 5.45 9.08 2.25
N LEU A 133 5.70 10.20 2.93
CA LEU A 133 5.16 11.51 2.57
C LEU A 133 5.52 11.88 1.12
N HIS A 134 6.80 11.77 0.75
CA HIS A 134 7.25 12.02 -0.61
C HIS A 134 6.64 11.05 -1.64
N LEU A 135 6.47 9.78 -1.27
CA LEU A 135 5.88 8.77 -2.12
C LEU A 135 4.40 9.06 -2.40
N HIS A 136 3.62 9.51 -1.39
CA HIS A 136 2.23 9.92 -1.58
C HIS A 136 2.12 11.09 -2.58
N ASN A 137 2.99 12.10 -2.46
CA ASN A 137 3.04 13.20 -3.42
C ASN A 137 3.35 12.69 -4.85
N LYS A 138 4.30 11.76 -5.00
CA LYS A 138 4.61 11.14 -6.30
C LYS A 138 3.44 10.32 -6.86
N LEU A 139 2.69 9.61 -6.03
CA LEU A 139 1.51 8.85 -6.43
C LEU A 139 0.29 9.74 -6.72
N GLY A 140 0.37 11.03 -6.43
CA GLY A 140 -0.66 12.01 -6.73
C GLY A 140 -1.71 12.21 -5.66
N PHE A 141 -1.44 11.74 -4.47
CA PHE A 141 -2.28 12.09 -3.34
C PHE A 141 -2.26 13.60 -3.08
N THR A 142 -3.41 14.14 -2.78
CA THR A 142 -3.56 15.51 -2.28
C THR A 142 -3.38 15.50 -0.77
N GLN A 143 -2.48 16.33 -0.27
CA GLN A 143 -2.35 16.57 1.17
C GLN A 143 -3.54 17.39 1.66
N LEU A 144 -4.26 16.88 2.66
CA LEU A 144 -5.44 17.54 3.22
C LEU A 144 -5.11 18.40 4.44
N GLY A 145 -4.09 18.03 5.19
CA GLY A 145 -3.67 18.75 6.39
C GLY A 145 -2.80 17.91 7.31
N GLU A 146 -2.41 18.53 8.41
CA GLU A 146 -1.69 17.90 9.52
C GLU A 146 -2.64 17.71 10.70
N ALA A 147 -2.50 16.59 11.40
CA ALA A 147 -3.30 16.26 12.56
C ALA A 147 -2.47 15.50 13.59
N ILE A 148 -3.05 15.24 14.75
CA ILE A 148 -2.42 14.46 15.81
C ILE A 148 -3.31 13.29 16.21
N ALA A 149 -2.68 12.17 16.52
CA ALA A 149 -3.27 11.04 17.22
C ALA A 149 -2.55 10.88 18.57
N TYR A 150 -3.05 9.98 19.39
CA TYR A 150 -2.42 9.61 20.67
C TYR A 150 -2.22 8.10 20.71
N ASP A 151 -1.10 7.65 21.24
CA ASP A 151 -0.89 6.23 21.55
C ASP A 151 -1.58 5.84 22.87
N SER A 152 -1.41 4.57 23.29
CA SER A 152 -1.96 4.05 24.55
C SER A 152 -1.40 4.74 25.82
N ASP A 153 -0.25 5.39 25.68
CA ASP A 153 0.45 6.08 26.76
C ASP A 153 0.25 7.61 26.69
N GLU A 154 -0.74 8.05 25.90
CA GLU A 154 -1.09 9.46 25.65
C GLU A 154 0.01 10.30 24.97
N ASN A 155 1.02 9.65 24.36
CA ASN A 155 2.01 10.37 23.57
C ASN A 155 1.42 10.89 22.27
N VAL A 156 1.78 12.11 21.91
CA VAL A 156 1.35 12.76 20.67
C VAL A 156 2.01 12.12 19.47
N ILE A 157 1.21 11.71 18.49
CA ILE A 157 1.65 11.15 17.21
C ILE A 157 1.21 12.07 16.08
N PRO A 158 2.08 12.97 15.59
CA PRO A 158 1.78 13.82 14.45
C PRO A 158 1.70 13.01 13.15
N TYR A 159 0.69 13.29 12.34
CA TYR A 159 0.53 12.68 11.03
C TYR A 159 -0.05 13.66 10.01
N VAL A 160 0.03 13.30 8.75
CA VAL A 160 -0.49 14.06 7.61
C VAL A 160 -1.59 13.24 6.94
N ASP A 161 -2.72 13.88 6.71
CA ASP A 161 -3.84 13.31 5.97
C ASP A 161 -3.67 13.53 4.47
N PHE A 162 -3.97 12.48 3.71
CA PHE A 162 -3.93 12.47 2.26
C PHE A 162 -5.19 11.83 1.68
N ALA A 163 -5.55 12.24 0.47
CA ALA A 163 -6.59 11.59 -0.32
C ALA A 163 -6.18 11.47 -1.78
N LEU A 164 -6.58 10.39 -2.44
CA LEU A 164 -6.44 10.18 -3.87
C LEU A 164 -7.78 9.74 -4.45
N THR A 165 -8.29 10.49 -5.41
CA THR A 165 -9.52 10.12 -6.13
C THR A 165 -9.19 9.27 -7.36
N ILE A 166 -10.17 8.46 -7.81
CA ILE A 166 -10.08 7.67 -9.02
C ILE A 166 -9.75 8.52 -10.25
N ASP A 167 -10.35 9.70 -10.36
CA ASP A 167 -10.10 10.61 -11.49
C ASP A 167 -8.68 11.14 -11.49
N ALA A 168 -8.14 11.52 -10.33
CA ALA A 168 -6.76 11.95 -10.18
C ALA A 168 -5.78 10.83 -10.48
N TRP A 169 -6.10 9.59 -10.13
CA TRP A 169 -5.28 8.41 -10.44
C TRP A 169 -5.24 8.12 -11.93
N HIS A 170 -6.41 7.98 -12.56
CA HIS A 170 -6.50 7.64 -13.99
C HIS A 170 -5.97 8.75 -14.91
N SER A 171 -6.08 10.03 -14.52
CA SER A 171 -5.49 11.13 -15.30
C SER A 171 -3.95 11.09 -15.36
N ARG A 172 -3.29 10.36 -14.48
CA ARG A 172 -1.82 10.18 -14.44
C ARG A 172 -1.32 8.96 -15.24
N GLU A 173 -2.16 7.95 -15.43
CA GLU A 173 -1.79 6.72 -16.14
C GLU A 173 -1.36 6.92 -17.60
N PRO A 174 -1.94 7.83 -18.40
CA PRO A 174 -1.51 8.07 -19.78
C PRO A 174 -0.03 8.42 -19.91
N ASN A 175 0.51 9.17 -18.98
CA ASN A 175 1.91 9.60 -18.99
C ASN A 175 2.92 8.43 -18.87
N ILE A 176 2.56 7.34 -18.22
CA ILE A 176 3.43 6.16 -18.09
C ILE A 176 3.38 5.30 -19.35
N LYS A 177 2.21 5.23 -20.00
CA LYS A 177 2.04 4.50 -21.28
C LYS A 177 2.70 5.23 -22.44
N GLU A 178 2.60 6.56 -22.50
CA GLU A 178 3.23 7.40 -23.53
C GLU A 178 4.76 7.40 -23.44
N GLN A 179 5.32 7.43 -22.25
CA GLN A 179 6.78 7.31 -22.06
C GLN A 179 7.34 5.95 -22.49
N ARG A 180 6.55 4.86 -22.38
CA ARG A 180 6.94 3.54 -22.89
C ARG A 180 6.84 3.45 -24.42
N GLN A 181 5.89 4.16 -25.04
CA GLN A 181 5.74 4.18 -26.49
C GLN A 181 6.77 5.09 -27.17
N SER A 182 7.11 6.23 -26.58
CA SER A 182 8.14 7.13 -27.11
C SER A 182 9.55 6.52 -27.01
N SER A 183 9.84 5.77 -25.94
CA SER A 183 11.11 5.04 -25.81
C SER A 183 11.27 3.90 -26.81
N SER A 184 10.16 3.27 -27.22
CA SER A 184 10.18 2.20 -28.23
C SER A 184 10.23 2.70 -29.67
N GLN A 185 9.84 3.95 -29.94
CA GLN A 185 9.97 4.55 -31.27
C GLN A 185 11.36 5.12 -31.56
N GLN A 186 12.07 5.63 -30.54
CA GLN A 186 13.45 6.10 -30.72
C GLN A 186 14.45 4.96 -30.95
N SER A 187 14.15 3.73 -30.58
CA SER A 187 14.99 2.56 -30.84
C SER A 187 14.82 1.96 -32.26
N LYS A 188 13.94 2.50 -33.10
CA LYS A 188 13.68 2.01 -34.47
C LYS A 188 14.27 2.89 -35.59
N THR A 189 15.01 3.95 -35.23
CA THR A 189 15.58 4.89 -36.21
C THR A 189 17.11 5.03 -36.04
N LEU A 190 17.81 3.90 -35.85
CA LEU A 190 19.26 3.79 -35.96
C LEU A 190 19.60 2.48 -36.69
#